data_a456d520b5c4ea34d3ec5adc8ce9d8f0
#
_entry.id   a456d520b5c4ea34d3ec5adc8ce9d8f0
#
_cell.length_a   1.000
_cell.length_b   1.000
_cell.length_c   1.000
_cell.angle_alpha   90.00
_cell.angle_beta   90.00
_cell.angle_gamma   90.00
#
_symmetry.space_group_name_H-M   'P 1'
#
loop_
_entity.id
_entity.type
_entity.pdbx_description
1 polymer ?
#
loop_
_entity_poly.entity_id
_entity_poly.type
_entity_poly.pdbx_seq_one_letter_code
_entity_poly.pdbx_strand_id
1 'polypeptide(L)'
;MSNPSDVFEFELFKNSLYSLADEMALTILRTAYSSVLKGSMDYSTAICDAQGRMVAQGLTLPQHLGSIPTALASVLGHYDNEMQDGDVYVLNDPFDGGMHLPDIFLFKPVFHDGERICFAATICHHTDVGGRVAGSNASDSTECYQEGLRIPPLKLFEGGKRNESLWALIEKNVRVPILVQGDLRAQLSACHIGETGLLELVGHYGAAQCKAYLDEIIDYTERLTRAAVRELPDGTYEFEDWLDDDGIDYGQPIRLKVAFHKRGDAVHADWTGTSPQVKGALNCTLSFTKAAVYTAVKCILPDDIPSNEGFFRVVQVTAPPGTIANAVHPAATAARGLTGFRQLDCCFGALAKMVPDRVCAASDGGNVGVSLGGYGADRTPFIYVDFFAGAWGGRPWADGLQGNANLCANLSSTSVEVTEVEQPLQILRYEFVPDAMGAGKYRGGAPFRRDYRMREREGTLQVRNDRCNFHPYGLFGGKPGRNARNIYNPDRNDEELLPGKFTRTFREGEVFRYEMAGAGGWGDPLDRDPARVLHDVRNEYVSPEAARGEYGVVIDIRNWTVDIPATECLRTDLRQARSRHDARFVDWGELSDGIAASAE
;
A
#
# COMPACT_ATOMS: atom_id res chain seq x y z
N MET A 1 26.29 -3.93 27.23
CA MET A 1 25.44 -4.67 28.20
C MET A 1 26.32 -5.71 28.89
N SER A 2 26.54 -5.57 30.17
CA SER A 2 27.51 -6.39 30.88
C SER A 2 26.89 -7.38 31.89
N ASN A 3 25.57 -7.36 32.07
CA ASN A 3 24.86 -8.22 33.01
C ASN A 3 23.68 -8.94 32.29
N PRO A 4 23.50 -10.28 32.45
CA PRO A 4 22.35 -11.00 31.86
C PRO A 4 20.99 -10.47 32.27
N SER A 5 20.83 -9.92 33.47
CA SER A 5 19.58 -9.29 33.93
C SER A 5 19.21 -8.05 33.08
N ASP A 6 20.20 -7.28 32.62
CA ASP A 6 19.97 -6.09 31.81
C ASP A 6 19.44 -6.43 30.41
N VAL A 7 19.83 -7.60 29.88
CA VAL A 7 19.35 -8.07 28.57
C VAL A 7 17.88 -8.50 28.63
N PHE A 8 17.46 -9.18 29.70
CA PHE A 8 16.06 -9.57 29.89
C PHE A 8 15.15 -8.35 30.07
N GLU A 9 15.56 -7.39 30.88
CA GLU A 9 14.80 -6.16 31.11
C GLU A 9 14.64 -5.33 29.82
N PHE A 10 15.73 -5.26 29.03
CA PHE A 10 15.67 -4.61 27.71
C PHE A 10 14.69 -5.31 26.76
N GLU A 11 14.72 -6.64 26.67
CA GLU A 11 13.81 -7.41 25.81
C GLU A 11 12.35 -7.26 26.28
N LEU A 12 12.10 -7.27 27.58
CA LEU A 12 10.77 -7.04 28.14
C LEU A 12 10.27 -5.63 27.81
N PHE A 13 11.08 -4.61 27.98
CA PHE A 13 10.74 -3.24 27.65
C PHE A 13 10.44 -3.07 26.16
N LYS A 14 11.32 -3.58 25.29
CA LYS A 14 11.16 -3.55 23.83
C LYS A 14 9.83 -4.20 23.39
N ASN A 15 9.56 -5.41 23.87
CA ASN A 15 8.34 -6.14 23.52
C ASN A 15 7.08 -5.47 24.11
N SER A 16 7.17 -4.83 25.27
CA SER A 16 6.07 -4.04 25.84
C SER A 16 5.72 -2.83 24.97
N LEU A 17 6.72 -2.15 24.38
CA LEU A 17 6.47 -1.04 23.45
C LEU A 17 5.77 -1.52 22.15
N TYR A 18 6.19 -2.65 21.60
CA TYR A 18 5.54 -3.20 20.40
C TYR A 18 4.10 -3.63 20.70
N SER A 19 3.89 -4.31 21.84
CA SER A 19 2.54 -4.69 22.27
C SER A 19 1.66 -3.47 22.52
N LEU A 20 2.22 -2.40 23.07
CA LEU A 20 1.48 -1.15 23.28
C LEU A 20 1.07 -0.49 21.95
N ALA A 21 1.96 -0.46 20.96
CA ALA A 21 1.62 0.04 19.63
C ALA A 21 0.51 -0.80 18.97
N ASP A 22 0.50 -2.13 19.16
CA ASP A 22 -0.56 -3.01 18.68
C ASP A 22 -1.88 -2.81 19.45
N GLU A 23 -1.83 -2.54 20.76
CA GLU A 23 -3.01 -2.21 21.55
C GLU A 23 -3.65 -0.89 21.10
N MET A 24 -2.84 0.12 20.79
CA MET A 24 -3.31 1.35 20.16
C MET A 24 -4.04 1.06 18.85
N ALA A 25 -3.50 0.19 17.99
CA ALA A 25 -4.10 -0.22 16.73
C ALA A 25 -5.44 -0.93 16.93
N LEU A 26 -5.51 -1.88 17.85
CA LEU A 26 -6.75 -2.56 18.22
C LEU A 26 -7.80 -1.61 18.80
N THR A 27 -7.38 -0.57 19.51
CA THR A 27 -8.28 0.46 20.04
C THR A 27 -8.96 1.22 18.90
N ILE A 28 -8.21 1.61 17.85
CA ILE A 28 -8.81 2.23 16.65
C ILE A 28 -9.83 1.27 16.03
N LEU A 29 -9.45 0.03 15.74
CA LEU A 29 -10.33 -0.97 15.13
C LEU A 29 -11.67 -1.13 15.87
N ARG A 30 -11.61 -1.16 17.20
CA ARG A 30 -12.79 -1.40 18.06
C ARG A 30 -13.68 -0.18 18.25
N THR A 31 -13.10 1.03 18.16
CA THR A 31 -13.81 2.27 18.49
C THR A 31 -14.11 3.16 17.29
N ALA A 32 -13.54 2.87 16.11
CA ALA A 32 -13.82 3.58 14.87
C ALA A 32 -15.30 3.49 14.45
N TYR A 33 -15.72 4.46 13.65
CA TYR A 33 -17.09 4.58 13.15
C TYR A 33 -17.21 4.16 11.69
N SER A 34 -16.19 4.44 10.86
CA SER A 34 -16.24 4.18 9.43
C SER A 34 -15.89 2.74 9.08
N SER A 35 -16.43 2.26 7.95
CA SER A 35 -16.05 0.99 7.33
C SER A 35 -14.61 1.01 6.79
N VAL A 36 -14.06 2.18 6.47
CA VAL A 36 -12.66 2.35 6.06
C VAL A 36 -11.71 1.89 7.17
N LEU A 37 -11.97 2.26 8.42
CA LEU A 37 -11.14 1.82 9.56
C LEU A 37 -11.53 0.42 10.07
N LYS A 38 -12.83 0.10 10.15
CA LYS A 38 -13.29 -1.21 10.64
C LYS A 38 -13.15 -2.34 9.62
N GLY A 39 -13.49 -2.07 8.37
CA GLY A 39 -13.51 -3.05 7.29
C GLY A 39 -12.18 -3.14 6.56
N SER A 40 -11.65 -1.99 6.10
CA SER A 40 -10.41 -1.97 5.33
C SER A 40 -9.16 -1.88 6.20
N MET A 41 -9.27 -1.50 7.48
CA MET A 41 -8.17 -1.36 8.44
C MET A 41 -7.09 -0.36 7.98
N ASP A 42 -7.52 0.76 7.35
CA ASP A 42 -6.60 1.76 6.80
C ASP A 42 -6.16 2.77 7.87
N TYR A 43 -5.29 2.31 8.76
CA TYR A 43 -4.69 3.11 9.83
C TYR A 43 -3.35 2.54 10.28
N SER A 44 -2.56 3.35 10.99
CA SER A 44 -1.34 2.90 11.68
C SER A 44 -1.15 3.64 13.01
N THR A 45 -0.37 2.99 13.88
CA THR A 45 0.00 3.50 15.19
C THR A 45 1.51 3.39 15.38
N ALA A 46 2.08 4.32 16.11
CA ALA A 46 3.50 4.28 16.45
C ALA A 46 3.78 4.96 17.78
N ILE A 47 4.94 4.64 18.34
CA ILE A 47 5.55 5.32 19.46
C ILE A 47 6.85 5.96 18.94
N CYS A 48 6.97 7.28 19.16
CA CYS A 48 8.18 8.02 18.85
C CYS A 48 8.81 8.53 20.15
N ASP A 49 10.13 8.67 20.18
CA ASP A 49 10.81 9.27 21.33
C ASP A 49 10.58 10.79 21.41
N ALA A 50 11.18 11.42 22.41
CA ALA A 50 11.06 12.87 22.63
C ALA A 50 11.60 13.72 21.47
N GLN A 51 12.48 13.19 20.63
CA GLN A 51 13.05 13.83 19.43
C GLN A 51 12.25 13.55 18.16
N GLY A 52 11.16 12.77 18.24
CA GLY A 52 10.32 12.40 17.10
C GLY A 52 10.84 11.23 16.27
N ARG A 53 11.87 10.51 16.75
CA ARG A 53 12.37 9.30 16.09
C ARG A 53 11.43 8.13 16.39
N MET A 54 10.98 7.42 15.36
CA MET A 54 10.09 6.27 15.54
C MET A 54 10.84 5.11 16.19
N VAL A 55 10.32 4.61 17.31
CA VAL A 55 10.91 3.51 18.10
C VAL A 55 10.12 2.21 17.90
N ALA A 56 8.80 2.29 17.91
CA ALA A 56 7.91 1.15 17.72
C ALA A 56 6.76 1.52 16.79
N GLN A 57 6.29 0.53 16.03
CA GLN A 57 5.12 0.62 15.17
C GLN A 57 4.23 -0.60 15.41
N GLY A 58 2.91 -0.40 15.38
CA GLY A 58 1.95 -1.49 15.39
C GLY A 58 2.00 -2.31 14.08
N LEU A 59 1.53 -3.56 14.12
CA LEU A 59 1.41 -4.44 12.96
C LEU A 59 0.27 -3.99 12.05
N THR A 60 0.46 -2.85 11.40
CA THR A 60 -0.49 -2.14 10.57
C THR A 60 0.03 -1.95 9.14
N LEU A 61 -0.23 -0.79 8.50
CA LEU A 61 0.12 -0.57 7.10
C LEU A 61 1.59 -0.16 6.90
N PRO A 62 2.39 -0.93 6.15
CA PRO A 62 3.76 -0.55 5.82
C PRO A 62 3.87 0.77 5.05
N GLN A 63 2.87 1.15 4.26
CA GLN A 63 2.85 2.41 3.51
C GLN A 63 2.99 3.66 4.41
N HIS A 64 2.71 3.55 5.69
CA HIS A 64 2.82 4.66 6.65
C HIS A 64 4.21 4.80 7.29
N LEU A 65 5.13 3.83 7.09
CA LEU A 65 6.46 3.79 7.70
C LEU A 65 7.31 5.05 7.45
N GLY A 66 7.22 5.63 6.27
CA GLY A 66 8.01 6.81 5.90
C GLY A 66 7.38 8.15 6.31
N SER A 67 6.10 8.16 6.72
CA SER A 67 5.33 9.39 6.92
C SER A 67 5.28 9.86 8.37
N ILE A 68 5.13 8.97 9.34
CA ILE A 68 4.99 9.34 10.76
C ILE A 68 6.17 10.19 11.24
N PRO A 69 7.45 9.80 11.05
CA PRO A 69 8.57 10.62 11.47
C PRO A 69 8.63 11.98 10.73
N THR A 70 8.27 11.98 9.44
CA THR A 70 8.32 13.21 8.61
C THR A 70 7.24 14.20 9.05
N ALA A 71 6.01 13.72 9.30
CA ALA A 71 4.90 14.53 9.79
C ALA A 71 5.17 15.05 11.23
N LEU A 72 5.73 14.22 12.11
CA LEU A 72 6.11 14.64 13.45
C LEU A 72 7.23 15.66 13.43
N ALA A 73 8.20 15.55 12.53
CA ALA A 73 9.24 16.56 12.36
C ALA A 73 8.67 17.93 11.99
N SER A 74 7.60 17.98 11.17
CA SER A 74 6.90 19.22 10.87
C SER A 74 6.21 19.80 12.11
N VAL A 75 5.56 18.97 12.93
CA VAL A 75 4.96 19.42 14.21
C VAL A 75 6.03 19.97 15.16
N LEU A 76 7.15 19.28 15.30
CA LEU A 76 8.28 19.73 16.12
C LEU A 76 8.87 21.05 15.61
N GLY A 77 9.00 21.20 14.29
CA GLY A 77 9.48 22.45 13.68
C GLY A 77 8.63 23.68 14.00
N HIS A 78 7.32 23.48 14.30
CA HIS A 78 6.40 24.55 14.65
C HIS A 78 6.26 24.78 16.16
N TYR A 79 6.31 23.70 16.97
CA TYR A 79 5.83 23.74 18.36
C TYR A 79 6.80 23.18 19.40
N ASP A 80 8.01 22.75 19.04
CA ASP A 80 8.90 21.99 19.96
C ASP A 80 9.04 22.60 21.36
N ASN A 81 9.23 23.91 21.44
CA ASN A 81 9.41 24.64 22.72
C ASN A 81 8.09 25.09 23.37
N GLU A 82 6.95 24.86 22.71
CA GLU A 82 5.62 25.30 23.15
C GLU A 82 4.70 24.13 23.54
N MET A 83 5.24 22.91 23.47
CA MET A 83 4.47 21.71 23.82
C MET A 83 4.29 21.60 25.32
N GLN A 84 3.07 21.28 25.73
CA GLN A 84 2.71 21.05 27.14
C GLN A 84 1.87 19.79 27.31
N ASP A 85 1.77 19.33 28.53
CA ASP A 85 0.94 18.19 28.89
C ASP A 85 -0.53 18.43 28.52
N GLY A 86 -1.16 17.41 27.96
CA GLY A 86 -2.54 17.48 27.45
C GLY A 86 -2.70 18.06 26.05
N ASP A 87 -1.62 18.48 25.37
CA ASP A 87 -1.68 18.84 23.95
C ASP A 87 -1.92 17.61 23.07
N VAL A 88 -2.63 17.81 21.95
CA VAL A 88 -2.71 16.86 20.84
C VAL A 88 -2.61 17.63 19.54
N TYR A 89 -1.67 17.24 18.70
CA TYR A 89 -1.44 17.86 17.40
C TYR A 89 -2.11 17.07 16.28
N VAL A 90 -2.59 17.79 15.27
CA VAL A 90 -3.24 17.23 14.08
C VAL A 90 -2.64 17.86 12.83
N LEU A 91 -2.46 17.05 11.77
CA LEU A 91 -2.19 17.52 10.40
C LEU A 91 -2.61 16.46 9.39
N ASN A 92 -2.76 16.89 8.13
CA ASN A 92 -2.91 16.00 6.99
C ASN A 92 -2.21 16.52 5.71
N ASP A 93 -1.54 17.68 5.79
CA ASP A 93 -0.91 18.31 4.62
C ASP A 93 0.19 17.42 4.04
N PRO A 94 0.07 16.98 2.75
CA PRO A 94 1.10 16.15 2.12
C PRO A 94 2.46 16.83 2.03
N PHE A 95 2.49 18.16 1.97
CA PHE A 95 3.72 18.96 1.83
C PHE A 95 4.34 19.35 3.18
N ASP A 96 3.63 19.09 4.27
CA ASP A 96 4.12 19.18 5.66
C ASP A 96 4.43 17.79 6.26
N GLY A 97 4.74 16.81 5.41
CA GLY A 97 5.14 15.47 5.82
C GLY A 97 4.05 14.42 5.78
N GLY A 98 2.80 14.80 5.47
CA GLY A 98 1.70 13.89 5.22
C GLY A 98 1.85 13.12 3.89
N MET A 99 0.78 12.43 3.50
CA MET A 99 0.78 11.63 2.28
C MET A 99 -0.31 12.04 1.29
N HIS A 100 -1.54 12.20 1.73
CA HIS A 100 -2.67 12.83 1.05
C HIS A 100 -3.70 13.29 2.09
N LEU A 101 -4.64 14.13 1.69
CA LEU A 101 -5.51 14.79 2.66
C LEU A 101 -6.40 13.85 3.50
N PRO A 102 -6.93 12.71 2.99
CA PRO A 102 -7.69 11.78 3.83
C PRO A 102 -6.89 11.15 4.99
N ASP A 103 -5.56 11.10 4.90
CA ASP A 103 -4.70 10.57 5.97
C ASP A 103 -4.49 11.62 7.05
N ILE A 104 -5.28 11.57 8.13
CA ILE A 104 -5.16 12.49 9.26
C ILE A 104 -4.25 11.88 10.32
N PHE A 105 -3.21 12.63 10.68
CA PHE A 105 -2.27 12.30 11.75
C PHE A 105 -2.67 12.94 13.06
N LEU A 106 -2.56 12.19 14.15
CA LEU A 106 -2.56 12.73 15.51
C LEU A 106 -1.25 12.40 16.22
N PHE A 107 -0.69 13.39 16.89
CA PHE A 107 0.49 13.24 17.74
C PHE A 107 0.19 13.76 19.15
N LYS A 108 0.30 12.89 20.13
CA LYS A 108 0.15 13.25 21.54
C LYS A 108 1.49 13.15 22.25
N PRO A 109 2.10 14.27 22.65
CA PRO A 109 3.27 14.25 23.52
C PRO A 109 2.92 13.67 24.88
N VAL A 110 3.78 12.83 25.42
CA VAL A 110 3.64 12.19 26.74
C VAL A 110 4.66 12.82 27.69
N PHE A 111 4.16 13.42 28.76
CA PHE A 111 4.97 14.11 29.75
C PHE A 111 5.03 13.33 31.07
N HIS A 112 6.20 13.37 31.73
CA HIS A 112 6.40 12.88 33.08
C HIS A 112 7.26 13.89 33.82
N ASP A 113 6.80 14.36 34.99
CA ASP A 113 7.46 15.39 35.81
C ASP A 113 7.84 16.66 35.03
N GLY A 114 6.98 17.05 34.07
CA GLY A 114 7.18 18.25 33.25
C GLY A 114 8.16 18.08 32.08
N GLU A 115 8.72 16.90 31.89
CA GLU A 115 9.60 16.57 30.76
C GLU A 115 8.88 15.69 29.75
N ARG A 116 8.99 16.02 28.44
CA ARG A 116 8.47 15.18 27.34
C ARG A 116 9.33 13.93 27.20
N ILE A 117 8.70 12.75 27.30
CA ILE A 117 9.38 11.44 27.22
C ILE A 117 9.23 10.83 25.82
N CYS A 118 8.03 10.86 25.27
CA CYS A 118 7.66 10.19 24.01
C CYS A 118 6.53 10.93 23.33
N PHE A 119 6.14 10.38 22.14
CA PHE A 119 4.88 10.67 21.48
C PHE A 119 4.12 9.37 21.21
N ALA A 120 2.82 9.37 21.47
CA ALA A 120 1.88 8.43 20.91
C ALA A 120 1.37 9.01 19.57
N ALA A 121 1.52 8.26 18.49
CA ALA A 121 1.21 8.68 17.13
C ALA A 121 0.19 7.77 16.47
N THR A 122 -0.76 8.35 15.73
CA THR A 122 -1.72 7.63 14.91
C THR A 122 -1.85 8.29 13.55
N ILE A 123 -2.14 7.49 12.52
CA ILE A 123 -2.57 7.95 11.19
C ILE A 123 -3.77 7.11 10.78
N CYS A 124 -4.83 7.76 10.30
CA CYS A 124 -6.05 7.09 9.82
C CYS A 124 -6.51 7.72 8.52
N HIS A 125 -6.90 6.85 7.56
CA HIS A 125 -7.59 7.29 6.35
C HIS A 125 -9.06 7.58 6.67
N HIS A 126 -9.46 8.85 6.64
CA HIS A 126 -10.83 9.27 6.86
C HIS A 126 -11.69 9.09 5.60
N THR A 127 -12.96 8.76 5.80
CA THR A 127 -13.91 8.49 4.71
C THR A 127 -14.08 9.69 3.79
N ASP A 128 -14.03 10.92 4.32
CA ASP A 128 -14.19 12.16 3.56
C ASP A 128 -13.53 13.33 4.30
N VAL A 129 -12.79 14.14 3.57
CA VAL A 129 -12.21 15.40 4.07
C VAL A 129 -12.69 16.59 3.24
N GLY A 130 -13.81 16.45 2.52
CA GLY A 130 -14.39 17.48 1.65
C GLY A 130 -13.85 17.42 0.23
N GLY A 131 -13.62 18.59 -0.36
CA GLY A 131 -13.16 18.68 -1.75
C GLY A 131 -14.27 18.51 -2.77
N ARG A 132 -13.88 18.42 -4.06
CA ARG A 132 -14.83 18.43 -5.19
C ARG A 132 -15.66 17.16 -5.33
N VAL A 133 -15.21 16.04 -4.77
CA VAL A 133 -15.89 14.74 -4.86
C VAL A 133 -16.03 14.09 -3.48
N ALA A 134 -17.06 13.28 -3.31
CA ALA A 134 -17.26 12.49 -2.11
C ALA A 134 -16.15 11.43 -1.97
N GLY A 135 -15.64 11.23 -0.75
CA GLY A 135 -14.53 10.35 -0.47
C GLY A 135 -13.15 10.94 -0.76
N SER A 136 -13.08 12.17 -1.30
CA SER A 136 -11.84 12.99 -1.45
C SER A 136 -10.71 12.30 -2.24
N ASN A 137 -11.02 11.35 -3.12
CA ASN A 137 -10.04 10.44 -3.76
C ASN A 137 -10.07 10.48 -5.30
N ALA A 138 -10.48 11.61 -5.91
CA ALA A 138 -10.54 11.73 -7.38
C ALA A 138 -9.14 11.71 -8.02
N SER A 139 -8.92 10.81 -8.98
CA SER A 139 -7.67 10.75 -9.76
C SER A 139 -7.49 11.92 -10.71
N ASP A 140 -8.57 12.58 -11.10
CA ASP A 140 -8.63 13.70 -12.04
C ASP A 140 -8.63 15.09 -11.36
N SER A 141 -8.23 15.17 -10.08
CA SER A 141 -7.86 16.44 -9.44
C SER A 141 -6.52 16.91 -9.99
N THR A 142 -6.38 18.24 -10.17
CA THR A 142 -5.18 18.87 -10.77
C THR A 142 -4.36 19.67 -9.77
N GLU A 143 -4.94 19.96 -8.61
CA GLU A 143 -4.29 20.67 -7.52
C GLU A 143 -4.81 20.15 -6.18
N CYS A 144 -3.96 20.16 -5.16
CA CYS A 144 -4.32 19.72 -3.81
C CYS A 144 -5.52 20.49 -3.20
N TYR A 145 -5.76 21.73 -3.63
CA TYR A 145 -6.91 22.53 -3.20
C TYR A 145 -8.28 21.94 -3.60
N GLN A 146 -8.32 21.08 -4.61
CA GLN A 146 -9.54 20.41 -5.06
C GLN A 146 -9.87 19.17 -4.21
N GLU A 147 -8.91 18.67 -3.43
CA GLU A 147 -8.95 17.36 -2.78
C GLU A 147 -9.61 17.39 -1.40
N GLY A 148 -9.70 18.56 -0.76
CA GLY A 148 -10.38 18.69 0.52
C GLY A 148 -9.73 19.67 1.50
N LEU A 149 -10.11 19.53 2.78
CA LEU A 149 -9.59 20.33 3.86
C LEU A 149 -8.11 19.99 4.11
N ARG A 150 -7.22 20.94 3.90
CA ARG A 150 -5.79 20.84 4.17
C ARG A 150 -5.48 21.43 5.53
N ILE A 151 -5.01 20.60 6.45
CA ILE A 151 -4.73 20.93 7.84
C ILE A 151 -3.20 20.94 8.03
N PRO A 152 -2.57 22.11 8.19
CA PRO A 152 -1.17 22.19 8.60
C PRO A 152 -1.00 21.71 10.05
N PRO A 153 0.22 21.62 10.60
CA PRO A 153 0.40 21.33 12.02
C PRO A 153 -0.39 22.31 12.91
N LEU A 154 -1.41 21.79 13.62
CA LEU A 154 -2.29 22.56 14.51
C LEU A 154 -2.52 21.81 15.81
N LYS A 155 -2.84 22.53 16.90
CA LYS A 155 -3.31 21.93 18.15
C LYS A 155 -4.79 21.57 18.05
N LEU A 156 -5.12 20.29 18.07
CA LEU A 156 -6.49 19.77 18.20
C LEU A 156 -7.00 19.88 19.65
N PHE A 157 -6.05 19.66 20.60
CA PHE A 157 -6.23 19.94 22.03
C PHE A 157 -5.05 20.77 22.51
N GLU A 158 -5.32 21.70 23.42
CA GLU A 158 -4.33 22.55 24.07
C GLU A 158 -4.49 22.45 25.59
N GLY A 159 -3.48 21.89 26.27
CA GLY A 159 -3.52 21.67 27.72
C GLY A 159 -4.75 20.89 28.17
N GLY A 160 -5.14 19.86 27.44
CA GLY A 160 -6.32 19.04 27.70
C GLY A 160 -7.66 19.65 27.25
N LYS A 161 -7.68 20.89 26.73
CA LYS A 161 -8.89 21.55 26.24
C LYS A 161 -9.01 21.42 24.73
N ARG A 162 -10.18 20.97 24.27
CA ARG A 162 -10.48 20.83 22.85
C ARG A 162 -10.51 22.18 22.13
N ASN A 163 -9.89 22.26 20.97
CA ASN A 163 -9.98 23.42 20.08
C ASN A 163 -11.33 23.40 19.34
N GLU A 164 -12.34 24.04 19.92
CA GLU A 164 -13.71 24.03 19.40
C GLU A 164 -13.80 24.63 17.98
N SER A 165 -12.97 25.64 17.67
CA SER A 165 -12.97 26.28 16.35
C SER A 165 -12.47 25.33 15.26
N LEU A 166 -11.39 24.60 15.53
CA LEU A 166 -10.87 23.62 14.57
C LEU A 166 -11.83 22.44 14.42
N TRP A 167 -12.42 21.97 15.53
CA TRP A 167 -13.42 20.90 15.48
C TRP A 167 -14.66 21.28 14.65
N ALA A 168 -15.18 22.49 14.84
CA ALA A 168 -16.29 23.03 14.05
C ALA A 168 -15.91 23.23 12.57
N LEU A 169 -14.65 23.64 12.29
CA LEU A 169 -14.14 23.76 10.93
C LEU A 169 -14.14 22.41 10.20
N ILE A 170 -13.62 21.36 10.85
CA ILE A 170 -13.62 19.99 10.31
C ILE A 170 -15.07 19.55 10.06
N GLU A 171 -15.96 19.69 11.05
CA GLU A 171 -17.37 19.31 10.94
C GLU A 171 -18.07 19.91 9.72
N LYS A 172 -17.80 21.19 9.43
CA LYS A 172 -18.45 21.92 8.35
C LYS A 172 -17.88 21.66 6.96
N ASN A 173 -16.69 21.08 6.88
CA ASN A 173 -16.02 20.86 5.61
C ASN A 173 -16.12 19.41 5.11
N VAL A 174 -16.64 18.47 5.92
CA VAL A 174 -16.82 17.07 5.56
C VAL A 174 -18.29 16.73 5.34
N ARG A 175 -18.58 15.77 4.43
CA ARG A 175 -19.95 15.36 4.09
C ARG A 175 -20.57 14.43 5.13
N VAL A 176 -19.75 13.65 5.83
CA VAL A 176 -20.17 12.64 6.82
C VAL A 176 -19.54 12.91 8.20
N PRO A 177 -19.89 14.05 8.84
CA PRO A 177 -19.21 14.53 10.06
C PRO A 177 -19.29 13.56 11.23
N ILE A 178 -20.36 12.75 11.34
CA ILE A 178 -20.50 11.75 12.40
C ILE A 178 -19.40 10.69 12.28
N LEU A 179 -19.10 10.19 11.06
CA LEU A 179 -18.05 9.21 10.83
C LEU A 179 -16.68 9.82 11.08
N VAL A 180 -16.39 10.99 10.47
CA VAL A 180 -15.07 11.64 10.58
C VAL A 180 -14.76 12.00 12.04
N GLN A 181 -15.70 12.60 12.76
CA GLN A 181 -15.49 12.91 14.19
C GLN A 181 -15.42 11.66 15.06
N GLY A 182 -16.16 10.60 14.70
CA GLY A 182 -16.08 9.31 15.38
C GLY A 182 -14.69 8.69 15.24
N ASP A 183 -14.14 8.72 14.05
CA ASP A 183 -12.80 8.20 13.76
C ASP A 183 -11.70 9.05 14.41
N LEU A 184 -11.82 10.38 14.45
CA LEU A 184 -10.93 11.25 15.24
C LEU A 184 -10.95 10.89 16.75
N ARG A 185 -12.13 10.57 17.30
CA ARG A 185 -12.22 10.12 18.71
C ARG A 185 -11.57 8.75 18.90
N ALA A 186 -11.65 7.86 17.92
CA ALA A 186 -10.95 6.57 17.96
C ALA A 186 -9.43 6.75 17.99
N GLN A 187 -8.89 7.67 17.17
CA GLN A 187 -7.47 8.05 17.20
C GLN A 187 -7.06 8.64 18.55
N LEU A 188 -7.87 9.55 19.12
CA LEU A 188 -7.63 10.13 20.45
C LEU A 188 -7.63 9.05 21.54
N SER A 189 -8.54 8.07 21.46
CA SER A 189 -8.59 6.95 22.39
C SER A 189 -7.32 6.09 22.29
N ALA A 190 -6.83 5.83 21.07
CA ALA A 190 -5.58 5.11 20.87
C ALA A 190 -4.37 5.89 21.42
N CYS A 191 -4.30 7.21 21.19
CA CYS A 191 -3.25 8.05 21.78
C CYS A 191 -3.30 8.03 23.31
N HIS A 192 -4.48 7.98 23.92
CA HIS A 192 -4.63 7.87 25.39
C HIS A 192 -4.14 6.51 25.90
N ILE A 193 -4.43 5.41 25.22
CA ILE A 193 -3.87 4.08 25.55
C ILE A 193 -2.33 4.12 25.46
N GLY A 194 -1.79 4.72 24.39
CA GLY A 194 -0.34 4.90 24.24
C GLY A 194 0.28 5.72 25.38
N GLU A 195 -0.32 6.84 25.76
CA GLU A 195 0.11 7.65 26.88
C GLU A 195 0.10 6.86 28.21
N THR A 196 -1.02 6.18 28.51
CA THR A 196 -1.18 5.42 29.76
C THR A 196 -0.12 4.32 29.85
N GLY A 197 0.05 3.50 28.81
CA GLY A 197 1.04 2.42 28.81
C GLY A 197 2.49 2.93 28.87
N LEU A 198 2.79 4.07 28.22
CA LEU A 198 4.12 4.69 28.33
C LEU A 198 4.39 5.20 29.76
N LEU A 199 3.41 5.81 30.43
CA LEU A 199 3.53 6.25 31.81
C LEU A 199 3.67 5.07 32.79
N GLU A 200 3.00 3.94 32.53
CA GLU A 200 3.18 2.71 33.30
C GLU A 200 4.62 2.17 33.17
N LEU A 201 5.18 2.17 31.94
CA LEU A 201 6.59 1.80 31.73
C LEU A 201 7.53 2.74 32.45
N VAL A 202 7.27 4.06 32.42
CA VAL A 202 8.06 5.05 33.17
C VAL A 202 7.95 4.81 34.69
N GLY A 203 6.77 4.48 35.19
CA GLY A 203 6.54 4.12 36.60
C GLY A 203 7.31 2.87 37.02
N HIS A 204 7.48 1.89 36.12
CA HIS A 204 8.18 0.64 36.39
C HIS A 204 9.72 0.79 36.32
N TYR A 205 10.22 1.39 35.23
CA TYR A 205 11.66 1.46 34.95
C TYR A 205 12.32 2.79 35.37
N GLY A 206 11.53 3.84 35.58
CA GLY A 206 12.01 5.21 35.75
C GLY A 206 12.30 5.90 34.41
N ALA A 207 12.09 7.23 34.37
CA ALA A 207 12.20 8.02 33.12
C ALA A 207 13.60 7.95 32.49
N ALA A 208 14.67 7.99 33.28
CA ALA A 208 16.04 7.90 32.76
C ALA A 208 16.33 6.56 32.06
N GLN A 209 15.89 5.45 32.66
CA GLN A 209 16.09 4.12 32.09
C GLN A 209 15.22 3.91 30.83
N CYS A 210 13.98 4.41 30.82
CA CYS A 210 13.13 4.38 29.63
C CYS A 210 13.81 5.10 28.45
N LYS A 211 14.35 6.31 28.65
CA LYS A 211 15.10 7.05 27.61
C LYS A 211 16.30 6.26 27.10
N ALA A 212 17.07 5.67 28.01
CA ALA A 212 18.22 4.84 27.62
C ALA A 212 17.80 3.61 26.80
N TYR A 213 16.69 2.97 27.14
CA TYR A 213 16.17 1.83 26.38
C TYR A 213 15.60 2.24 25.03
N LEU A 214 14.95 3.41 24.90
CA LEU A 214 14.50 3.93 23.61
C LEU A 214 15.68 4.15 22.64
N ASP A 215 16.77 4.76 23.11
CA ASP A 215 18.00 4.92 22.33
C ASP A 215 18.60 3.56 21.95
N GLU A 216 18.70 2.63 22.91
CA GLU A 216 19.26 1.29 22.67
C GLU A 216 18.43 0.48 21.66
N ILE A 217 17.09 0.60 21.63
CA ILE A 217 16.23 -0.06 20.63
C ILE A 217 16.59 0.43 19.22
N ILE A 218 16.78 1.72 19.04
CA ILE A 218 17.18 2.31 17.76
C ILE A 218 18.57 1.81 17.34
N ASP A 219 19.54 1.88 18.23
CA ASP A 219 20.92 1.47 17.98
C ASP A 219 21.03 -0.05 17.76
N TYR A 220 20.26 -0.85 18.50
CA TYR A 220 20.13 -2.29 18.32
C TYR A 220 19.61 -2.61 16.92
N THR A 221 18.54 -1.95 16.48
CA THR A 221 17.98 -2.14 15.15
C THR A 221 18.97 -1.73 14.06
N GLU A 222 19.68 -0.61 14.23
CA GLU A 222 20.71 -0.18 13.28
C GLU A 222 21.82 -1.23 13.14
N ARG A 223 22.32 -1.79 14.26
CA ARG A 223 23.35 -2.84 14.25
C ARG A 223 22.87 -4.09 13.52
N LEU A 224 21.64 -4.56 13.78
CA LEU A 224 21.06 -5.72 13.10
C LEU A 224 20.91 -5.46 11.59
N THR A 225 20.37 -4.29 11.23
CA THR A 225 20.17 -3.93 9.83
C THR A 225 21.49 -3.84 9.08
N ARG A 226 22.51 -3.20 9.66
CA ARG A 226 23.86 -3.13 9.04
C ARG A 226 24.49 -4.51 8.89
N ALA A 227 24.33 -5.40 9.88
CA ALA A 227 24.82 -6.76 9.79
C ALA A 227 24.16 -7.53 8.63
N ALA A 228 22.84 -7.45 8.52
CA ALA A 228 22.10 -8.12 7.45
C ALA A 228 22.40 -7.51 6.06
N VAL A 229 22.57 -6.20 5.95
CA VAL A 229 22.91 -5.51 4.70
C VAL A 229 24.32 -5.88 4.23
N ARG A 230 25.29 -6.12 5.13
CA ARG A 230 26.64 -6.58 4.74
C ARG A 230 26.63 -7.89 3.95
N GLU A 231 25.69 -8.78 4.21
CA GLU A 231 25.56 -10.05 3.52
C GLU A 231 25.02 -9.92 2.09
N LEU A 232 24.48 -8.77 1.74
CA LEU A 232 24.00 -8.50 0.39
C LEU A 232 25.20 -8.13 -0.55
N PRO A 233 25.16 -8.50 -1.83
CA PRO A 233 26.23 -8.18 -2.77
C PRO A 233 26.31 -6.68 -3.05
N ASP A 234 27.53 -6.12 -3.05
CA ASP A 234 27.78 -4.73 -3.45
C ASP A 234 27.49 -4.54 -4.95
N GLY A 235 26.88 -3.43 -5.28
CA GLY A 235 26.53 -3.15 -6.68
C GLY A 235 25.62 -1.94 -6.84
N THR A 236 25.27 -1.67 -8.09
CA THR A 236 24.19 -0.76 -8.48
C THR A 236 23.18 -1.56 -9.29
N TYR A 237 21.93 -1.51 -8.87
CA TYR A 237 20.86 -2.32 -9.42
C TYR A 237 19.72 -1.40 -9.84
N GLU A 238 19.51 -1.26 -11.13
CA GLU A 238 18.51 -0.34 -11.71
C GLU A 238 17.32 -1.10 -12.25
N PHE A 239 16.14 -0.47 -12.19
CA PHE A 239 14.92 -0.95 -12.81
C PHE A 239 13.99 0.19 -13.18
N GLU A 240 13.15 -0.05 -14.17
CA GLU A 240 12.11 0.88 -14.62
C GLU A 240 10.77 0.16 -14.72
N ASP A 241 9.68 0.86 -14.40
CA ASP A 241 8.30 0.42 -14.62
C ASP A 241 7.46 1.65 -15.01
N TRP A 242 6.25 1.44 -15.50
CA TRP A 242 5.40 2.52 -16.02
C TRP A 242 4.01 2.46 -15.44
N LEU A 243 3.45 3.63 -15.13
CA LEU A 243 2.01 3.82 -14.97
C LEU A 243 1.40 4.11 -16.34
N ASP A 244 0.13 3.73 -16.53
CA ASP A 244 -0.57 3.85 -17.81
C ASP A 244 -0.67 5.32 -18.30
N ASP A 245 -1.13 6.20 -17.41
CA ASP A 245 -1.31 7.65 -17.60
C ASP A 245 -1.71 8.31 -16.26
N ASP A 246 -1.97 9.61 -16.27
CA ASP A 246 -2.37 10.35 -15.07
C ASP A 246 -3.90 10.52 -14.90
N GLY A 247 -4.70 9.97 -15.80
CA GLY A 247 -6.15 10.11 -15.80
C GLY A 247 -6.66 11.45 -16.35
N ILE A 248 -5.79 12.30 -16.89
CA ILE A 248 -6.07 13.58 -17.57
C ILE A 248 -5.46 13.59 -18.97
N ASP A 249 -4.16 13.43 -19.04
CA ASP A 249 -3.41 13.29 -20.28
C ASP A 249 -3.33 11.79 -20.66
N TYR A 250 -4.45 11.22 -21.16
CA TYR A 250 -4.58 9.80 -21.49
C TYR A 250 -3.53 9.34 -22.51
N GLY A 251 -3.05 8.11 -22.35
CA GLY A 251 -2.10 7.49 -23.25
C GLY A 251 -0.69 8.10 -23.20
N GLN A 252 -0.36 8.82 -22.13
CA GLN A 252 0.96 9.33 -21.85
C GLN A 252 1.59 8.53 -20.70
N PRO A 253 2.42 7.50 -20.99
CA PRO A 253 3.01 6.66 -19.96
C PRO A 253 3.92 7.46 -19.01
N ILE A 254 3.87 7.10 -17.73
CA ILE A 254 4.65 7.77 -16.69
C ILE A 254 5.70 6.80 -16.18
N ARG A 255 6.99 7.11 -16.45
CA ARG A 255 8.10 6.27 -16.05
C ARG A 255 8.45 6.45 -14.58
N LEU A 256 8.63 5.32 -13.90
CA LEU A 256 9.27 5.20 -12.60
C LEU A 256 10.63 4.54 -12.79
N LYS A 257 11.70 5.14 -12.28
CA LYS A 257 13.04 4.58 -12.33
C LYS A 257 13.67 4.61 -10.95
N VAL A 258 14.26 3.49 -10.52
CA VAL A 258 14.99 3.39 -9.26
C VAL A 258 16.37 2.77 -9.49
N ALA A 259 17.38 3.28 -8.78
CA ALA A 259 18.70 2.69 -8.67
C ALA A 259 19.02 2.40 -7.20
N PHE A 260 19.23 1.13 -6.85
CA PHE A 260 19.74 0.73 -5.55
C PHE A 260 21.26 0.68 -5.57
N HIS A 261 21.89 1.56 -4.81
CA HIS A 261 23.32 1.56 -4.57
C HIS A 261 23.61 0.89 -3.24
N LYS A 262 24.04 -0.37 -3.27
CA LYS A 262 24.46 -1.11 -2.07
C LYS A 262 25.98 -1.02 -1.95
N ARG A 263 26.48 -0.50 -0.82
CA ARG A 263 27.90 -0.34 -0.51
C ARG A 263 28.17 -0.67 0.97
N GLY A 264 28.98 -1.70 1.20
CA GLY A 264 29.32 -2.14 2.57
C GLY A 264 28.09 -2.49 3.38
N ASP A 265 27.72 -1.67 4.36
CA ASP A 265 26.58 -1.90 5.25
C ASP A 265 25.44 -0.88 5.09
N ALA A 266 25.35 -0.21 3.95
CA ALA A 266 24.35 0.78 3.64
C ALA A 266 23.70 0.55 2.27
N VAL A 267 22.43 0.95 2.17
CA VAL A 267 21.64 0.94 0.93
C VAL A 267 21.15 2.35 0.65
N HIS A 268 21.29 2.81 -0.58
CA HIS A 268 20.72 4.05 -1.04
C HIS A 268 19.86 3.79 -2.28
N ALA A 269 18.57 4.12 -2.20
CA ALA A 269 17.65 4.11 -3.33
C ALA A 269 17.51 5.51 -3.93
N ASP A 270 17.92 5.65 -5.17
CA ASP A 270 17.88 6.90 -5.94
C ASP A 270 16.82 6.81 -7.05
N TRP A 271 15.86 7.75 -7.04
CA TRP A 271 14.78 7.86 -8.01
C TRP A 271 15.08 8.86 -9.14
N THR A 272 16.34 9.22 -9.34
CA THR A 272 16.74 10.08 -10.46
C THR A 272 16.40 9.44 -11.80
N GLY A 273 15.74 10.19 -12.69
CA GLY A 273 15.26 9.72 -13.99
C GLY A 273 13.79 9.28 -13.99
N THR A 274 13.11 9.29 -12.85
CA THR A 274 11.64 9.20 -12.76
C THR A 274 10.98 10.42 -13.43
N SER A 275 9.82 10.23 -14.05
CA SER A 275 9.05 11.30 -14.72
C SER A 275 8.80 12.50 -13.82
N PRO A 276 8.67 13.72 -14.37
CA PRO A 276 8.18 14.89 -13.64
C PRO A 276 6.82 14.60 -12.98
N GLN A 277 6.45 15.42 -11.97
CA GLN A 277 5.09 15.40 -11.42
C GLN A 277 4.06 15.66 -12.52
N VAL A 278 2.91 15.02 -12.41
CA VAL A 278 1.84 15.01 -13.41
C VAL A 278 0.68 15.90 -13.01
N LYS A 279 -0.23 16.19 -13.95
CA LYS A 279 -1.44 16.99 -13.68
C LYS A 279 -2.42 16.24 -12.79
N GLY A 280 -2.64 14.94 -13.06
CA GLY A 280 -3.54 14.11 -12.28
C GLY A 280 -3.04 13.83 -10.86
N ALA A 281 -3.91 13.33 -10.01
CA ALA A 281 -3.69 13.18 -8.58
C ALA A 281 -2.82 11.97 -8.17
N LEU A 282 -1.93 11.53 -9.05
CA LEU A 282 -1.06 10.37 -8.83
C LEU A 282 0.27 10.69 -8.15
N ASN A 283 0.52 11.97 -7.86
CA ASN A 283 1.82 12.42 -7.36
C ASN A 283 2.07 11.94 -5.92
N CYS A 284 3.24 11.37 -5.69
CA CYS A 284 3.72 10.98 -4.36
C CYS A 284 4.57 12.07 -3.73
N THR A 285 4.40 12.29 -2.43
CA THR A 285 5.40 12.97 -1.63
C THR A 285 6.55 12.02 -1.29
N LEU A 286 7.70 12.58 -0.88
CA LEU A 286 8.86 11.77 -0.50
C LEU A 286 8.55 10.79 0.65
N SER A 287 7.59 11.12 1.51
CA SER A 287 7.14 10.27 2.61
C SER A 287 6.66 8.90 2.12
N PHE A 288 5.83 8.87 1.05
CA PHE A 288 5.35 7.61 0.51
C PHE A 288 6.43 6.86 -0.28
N THR A 289 7.25 7.57 -1.05
CA THR A 289 8.39 6.97 -1.76
C THR A 289 9.36 6.28 -0.78
N LYS A 290 9.64 6.90 0.38
CA LYS A 290 10.39 6.27 1.48
C LYS A 290 9.72 4.98 1.96
N ALA A 291 8.41 5.01 2.20
CA ALA A 291 7.66 3.84 2.67
C ALA A 291 7.75 2.66 1.69
N ALA A 292 7.62 2.90 0.38
CA ALA A 292 7.77 1.86 -0.64
C ALA A 292 9.17 1.22 -0.63
N VAL A 293 10.23 2.04 -0.54
CA VAL A 293 11.61 1.54 -0.45
C VAL A 293 11.85 0.78 0.86
N TYR A 294 11.40 1.31 2.00
CA TYR A 294 11.54 0.64 3.29
C TYR A 294 10.85 -0.71 3.30
N THR A 295 9.65 -0.80 2.76
CA THR A 295 8.92 -2.08 2.61
C THR A 295 9.70 -3.04 1.72
N ALA A 296 10.19 -2.60 0.55
CA ALA A 296 10.94 -3.44 -0.37
C ALA A 296 12.21 -4.01 0.27
N VAL A 297 12.99 -3.16 0.94
CA VAL A 297 14.23 -3.59 1.61
C VAL A 297 13.91 -4.50 2.79
N LYS A 298 12.85 -4.21 3.57
CA LYS A 298 12.43 -5.08 4.69
C LYS A 298 12.07 -6.49 4.22
N CYS A 299 11.45 -6.63 3.04
CA CYS A 299 11.07 -7.93 2.48
C CYS A 299 12.26 -8.84 2.10
N ILE A 300 13.46 -8.28 1.92
CA ILE A 300 14.68 -9.05 1.57
C ILE A 300 15.63 -9.27 2.75
N LEU A 301 15.37 -8.65 3.89
CA LEU A 301 16.13 -8.80 5.12
C LEU A 301 15.43 -9.78 6.09
N PRO A 302 16.13 -10.27 7.13
CA PRO A 302 15.52 -11.07 8.19
C PRO A 302 14.28 -10.39 8.79
N ASP A 303 13.27 -11.19 9.12
CA ASP A 303 11.96 -10.73 9.61
C ASP A 303 11.99 -10.20 11.05
N ASP A 304 12.97 -10.61 11.84
CA ASP A 304 13.20 -10.19 13.22
C ASP A 304 13.80 -8.78 13.38
N ILE A 305 14.26 -8.15 12.29
CA ILE A 305 14.74 -6.75 12.33
C ILE A 305 13.54 -5.82 12.52
N PRO A 306 13.51 -4.98 13.56
CA PRO A 306 12.43 -4.03 13.76
C PRO A 306 12.35 -2.95 12.65
N SER A 307 11.13 -2.40 12.44
CA SER A 307 10.91 -1.27 11.54
C SER A 307 10.85 0.02 12.37
N ASN A 308 11.98 0.70 12.52
CA ASN A 308 12.10 1.95 13.28
C ASN A 308 13.24 2.82 12.75
N GLU A 309 13.55 3.90 13.44
CA GLU A 309 14.61 4.86 13.06
C GLU A 309 15.96 4.18 12.80
N GLY A 310 16.31 3.12 13.54
CA GLY A 310 17.57 2.39 13.33
C GLY A 310 17.65 1.74 11.96
N PHE A 311 16.53 1.23 11.45
CA PHE A 311 16.42 0.72 10.08
C PHE A 311 16.53 1.86 9.04
N PHE A 312 15.86 3.00 9.28
CA PHE A 312 15.85 4.13 8.35
C PHE A 312 17.23 4.79 8.19
N ARG A 313 18.08 4.75 9.22
CA ARG A 313 19.47 5.24 9.15
C ARG A 313 20.34 4.46 8.15
N VAL A 314 20.02 3.18 7.92
CA VAL A 314 20.78 2.29 7.03
C VAL A 314 20.26 2.36 5.59
N VAL A 315 18.96 2.62 5.42
CA VAL A 315 18.28 2.67 4.12
C VAL A 315 17.96 4.11 3.76
N GLN A 316 18.79 4.71 2.93
CA GLN A 316 18.61 6.09 2.45
C GLN A 316 17.75 6.11 1.19
N VAL A 317 16.93 7.15 1.05
CA VAL A 317 16.04 7.33 -0.11
C VAL A 317 16.14 8.77 -0.60
N THR A 318 16.39 8.94 -1.88
CA THR A 318 16.39 10.24 -2.55
C THR A 318 15.53 10.21 -3.81
N ALA A 319 14.81 11.31 -4.05
CA ALA A 319 14.09 11.57 -5.29
C ALA A 319 14.18 13.07 -5.60
N PRO A 320 14.47 13.46 -6.85
CA PRO A 320 14.53 14.87 -7.21
C PRO A 320 13.19 15.57 -6.96
N PRO A 321 13.17 16.75 -6.34
CA PRO A 321 11.94 17.54 -6.18
C PRO A 321 11.28 17.85 -7.53
N GLY A 322 9.95 17.85 -7.58
CA GLY A 322 9.17 18.08 -8.79
C GLY A 322 9.02 16.85 -9.70
N THR A 323 9.45 15.67 -9.22
CA THR A 323 9.12 14.39 -9.87
C THR A 323 7.86 13.78 -9.26
N ILE A 324 7.22 12.82 -9.95
CA ILE A 324 6.06 12.09 -9.42
C ILE A 324 6.39 11.32 -8.12
N ALA A 325 7.67 11.02 -7.86
CA ALA A 325 8.16 10.37 -6.65
C ALA A 325 8.45 11.34 -5.49
N ASN A 326 8.52 12.65 -5.76
CA ASN A 326 8.76 13.71 -4.78
C ASN A 326 8.12 15.01 -5.28
N ALA A 327 6.82 15.00 -5.33
CA ALA A 327 6.03 16.12 -5.83
C ALA A 327 6.13 17.35 -4.92
N VAL A 328 6.03 18.52 -5.53
CA VAL A 328 6.01 19.80 -4.85
C VAL A 328 4.64 20.47 -4.99
N HIS A 329 4.29 21.24 -3.98
CA HIS A 329 3.06 22.02 -3.96
C HIS A 329 2.89 22.87 -5.25
N PRO A 330 1.68 22.98 -5.84
CA PRO A 330 0.37 22.49 -5.37
C PRO A 330 -0.10 21.17 -6.02
N ALA A 331 0.82 20.24 -6.34
CA ALA A 331 0.47 18.99 -7.01
C ALA A 331 -0.65 18.23 -6.30
N ALA A 332 -1.56 17.63 -7.07
CA ALA A 332 -2.63 16.78 -6.55
C ALA A 332 -2.06 15.41 -6.15
N THR A 333 -2.53 14.85 -5.02
CA THR A 333 -1.98 13.63 -4.39
C THR A 333 -3.05 12.59 -4.01
N ALA A 334 -4.33 12.84 -4.26
CA ALA A 334 -5.43 11.99 -3.78
C ALA A 334 -5.31 10.51 -4.18
N ALA A 335 -4.82 10.23 -5.39
CA ALA A 335 -4.64 8.88 -5.94
C ALA A 335 -3.16 8.40 -5.91
N ARG A 336 -2.30 9.02 -5.07
CA ARG A 336 -0.87 8.70 -4.96
C ARG A 336 -0.59 7.21 -4.73
N GLY A 337 -1.54 6.47 -4.16
CA GLY A 337 -1.40 5.05 -3.90
C GLY A 337 -1.06 4.24 -5.15
N LEU A 338 -1.59 4.59 -6.33
CA LEU A 338 -1.25 3.92 -7.59
C LEU A 338 0.26 4.01 -7.88
N THR A 339 0.84 5.20 -7.70
CA THR A 339 2.29 5.42 -7.87
C THR A 339 3.10 4.71 -6.79
N GLY A 340 2.73 4.86 -5.51
CA GLY A 340 3.50 4.29 -4.41
C GLY A 340 3.57 2.76 -4.43
N PHE A 341 2.49 2.09 -4.80
CA PHE A 341 2.51 0.63 -4.92
C PHE A 341 3.25 0.16 -6.18
N ARG A 342 3.20 0.93 -7.27
CA ARG A 342 4.03 0.68 -8.43
C ARG A 342 5.52 0.89 -8.13
N GLN A 343 5.86 1.85 -7.26
CA GLN A 343 7.23 2.03 -6.77
C GLN A 343 7.75 0.78 -6.06
N LEU A 344 6.89 0.07 -5.30
CA LEU A 344 7.27 -1.20 -4.68
C LEU A 344 7.62 -2.28 -5.73
N ASP A 345 6.77 -2.44 -6.76
CA ASP A 345 7.09 -3.36 -7.87
C ASP A 345 8.39 -2.96 -8.57
N CYS A 346 8.61 -1.66 -8.81
CA CYS A 346 9.84 -1.14 -9.39
C CYS A 346 11.07 -1.47 -8.52
N CYS A 347 10.95 -1.33 -7.19
CA CYS A 347 11.99 -1.74 -6.24
C CYS A 347 12.28 -3.25 -6.33
N PHE A 348 11.25 -4.09 -6.39
CA PHE A 348 11.44 -5.54 -6.51
C PHE A 348 12.13 -5.94 -7.82
N GLY A 349 11.82 -5.29 -8.93
CA GLY A 349 12.53 -5.50 -10.18
C GLY A 349 14.04 -5.23 -10.08
N ALA A 350 14.42 -4.16 -9.37
CA ALA A 350 15.83 -3.85 -9.10
C ALA A 350 16.46 -4.84 -8.11
N LEU A 351 15.77 -5.15 -7.02
CA LEU A 351 16.24 -6.08 -5.99
C LEU A 351 16.34 -7.53 -6.51
N ALA A 352 15.54 -7.92 -7.51
CA ALA A 352 15.64 -9.21 -8.18
C ALA A 352 17.01 -9.43 -8.85
N LYS A 353 17.67 -8.34 -9.29
CA LYS A 353 19.04 -8.39 -9.81
C LYS A 353 20.09 -8.57 -8.70
N MET A 354 19.76 -8.16 -7.47
CA MET A 354 20.64 -8.27 -6.29
C MET A 354 20.47 -9.61 -5.59
N VAL A 355 19.22 -10.01 -5.34
CA VAL A 355 18.85 -11.21 -4.53
C VAL A 355 17.67 -11.94 -5.20
N PRO A 356 17.93 -12.66 -6.31
CA PRO A 356 16.90 -13.29 -7.13
C PRO A 356 16.03 -14.29 -6.38
N ASP A 357 16.54 -14.88 -5.32
CA ASP A 357 15.89 -15.90 -4.48
C ASP A 357 15.03 -15.30 -3.33
N ARG A 358 14.92 -13.97 -3.23
CA ARG A 358 14.22 -13.31 -2.13
C ARG A 358 13.05 -12.40 -2.56
N VAL A 359 12.84 -12.19 -3.85
CA VAL A 359 11.82 -11.28 -4.36
C VAL A 359 10.79 -11.97 -5.25
N CYS A 360 9.57 -11.46 -5.23
CA CYS A 360 8.48 -11.89 -6.09
C CYS A 360 8.47 -11.13 -7.42
N ALA A 361 7.77 -11.68 -8.43
CA ALA A 361 7.40 -10.97 -9.64
C ALA A 361 6.41 -9.82 -9.33
N ALA A 362 6.01 -9.04 -10.34
CA ALA A 362 5.11 -7.90 -10.14
C ALA A 362 3.76 -8.31 -9.56
N SER A 363 3.25 -7.47 -8.66
CA SER A 363 1.88 -7.53 -8.17
C SER A 363 0.88 -7.03 -9.24
N ASP A 364 -0.40 -7.09 -8.92
CA ASP A 364 -1.48 -6.46 -9.69
C ASP A 364 -1.35 -4.94 -9.86
N GLY A 365 -0.35 -4.34 -9.24
CA GLY A 365 -0.10 -2.90 -9.22
C GLY A 365 -0.71 -2.17 -8.03
N GLY A 366 -1.57 -2.83 -7.29
CA GLY A 366 -2.12 -2.45 -5.99
C GLY A 366 -2.90 -1.13 -5.92
N ASN A 367 -3.54 -0.93 -4.79
CA ASN A 367 -4.38 0.21 -4.41
C ASN A 367 -5.36 0.70 -5.46
N VAL A 368 -5.90 -0.24 -6.20
CA VAL A 368 -7.08 0.05 -7.00
C VAL A 368 -8.21 0.43 -6.07
N GLY A 369 -8.88 1.53 -6.37
CA GLY A 369 -9.97 2.04 -5.55
C GLY A 369 -11.20 2.32 -6.37
N VAL A 370 -12.34 1.94 -5.82
CA VAL A 370 -13.66 2.41 -6.26
C VAL A 370 -14.24 3.29 -5.17
N SER A 371 -14.60 4.51 -5.51
CA SER A 371 -15.33 5.39 -4.63
C SER A 371 -16.66 5.76 -5.29
N LEU A 372 -17.71 5.75 -4.49
CA LEU A 372 -19.05 6.16 -4.91
C LEU A 372 -19.63 7.08 -3.85
N GLY A 373 -20.14 8.22 -4.28
CA GLY A 373 -20.80 9.13 -3.36
C GLY A 373 -21.95 9.86 -4.00
N GLY A 374 -22.91 10.24 -3.16
CA GLY A 374 -24.11 10.93 -3.59
C GLY A 374 -25.03 11.24 -2.42
N TYR A 375 -26.28 11.50 -2.75
CA TYR A 375 -27.32 11.80 -1.77
C TYR A 375 -28.53 10.92 -2.03
N GLY A 376 -29.03 10.27 -0.99
CA GLY A 376 -30.28 9.54 -1.03
C GLY A 376 -31.49 10.45 -1.27
N ALA A 377 -32.66 9.87 -1.47
CA ALA A 377 -33.91 10.61 -1.70
C ALA A 377 -34.26 11.60 -0.55
N ASP A 378 -33.84 11.31 0.65
CA ASP A 378 -33.97 12.15 1.86
C ASP A 378 -32.85 13.17 2.02
N ARG A 379 -31.93 13.27 1.03
CA ARG A 379 -30.72 14.07 1.02
C ARG A 379 -29.66 13.66 2.05
N THR A 380 -29.77 12.46 2.63
CA THR A 380 -28.67 11.90 3.43
C THR A 380 -27.50 11.56 2.52
N PRO A 381 -26.28 12.04 2.82
CA PRO A 381 -25.10 11.68 2.04
C PRO A 381 -24.73 10.22 2.26
N PHE A 382 -24.35 9.52 1.18
CA PHE A 382 -23.70 8.24 1.25
C PHE A 382 -22.30 8.32 0.61
N ILE A 383 -21.33 7.65 1.19
CA ILE A 383 -19.96 7.57 0.68
C ILE A 383 -19.46 6.15 0.86
N TYR A 384 -19.19 5.50 -0.24
CA TYR A 384 -18.50 4.23 -0.32
C TYR A 384 -17.07 4.47 -0.80
N VAL A 385 -16.10 3.97 -0.05
CA VAL A 385 -14.69 3.93 -0.43
C VAL A 385 -14.22 2.51 -0.18
N ASP A 386 -13.73 1.83 -1.21
CA ASP A 386 -13.17 0.50 -1.09
C ASP A 386 -11.81 0.43 -1.77
N PHE A 387 -10.87 -0.21 -1.09
CA PHE A 387 -9.54 -0.52 -1.59
C PHE A 387 -9.47 -2.02 -1.81
N PHE A 388 -9.17 -2.43 -3.02
CA PHE A 388 -9.19 -3.85 -3.33
C PHE A 388 -7.93 -4.55 -2.84
N ALA A 389 -8.13 -5.65 -2.10
CA ALA A 389 -7.12 -6.66 -1.96
C ALA A 389 -6.80 -7.23 -3.35
N GLY A 390 -5.52 -7.37 -3.66
CA GLY A 390 -5.02 -7.67 -4.99
C GLY A 390 -4.47 -9.08 -5.16
N ALA A 391 -3.41 -9.17 -5.90
CA ALA A 391 -2.68 -10.41 -6.16
C ALA A 391 -1.17 -10.16 -6.09
N TRP A 392 -0.44 -11.04 -5.41
CA TRP A 392 1.02 -11.00 -5.37
C TRP A 392 1.64 -11.73 -6.54
N GLY A 393 2.80 -11.29 -7.01
CA GLY A 393 3.61 -12.02 -7.95
C GLY A 393 4.04 -13.40 -7.44
N GLY A 394 4.36 -14.30 -8.36
CA GLY A 394 5.00 -15.57 -8.03
C GLY A 394 6.29 -15.33 -7.27
N ARG A 395 6.57 -16.17 -6.28
CA ARG A 395 7.74 -16.09 -5.39
C ARG A 395 8.76 -17.16 -5.77
N PRO A 396 10.03 -17.02 -5.47
CA PRO A 396 11.05 -18.05 -5.78
C PRO A 396 10.78 -19.43 -5.15
N TRP A 397 9.90 -19.51 -4.14
CA TRP A 397 9.60 -20.73 -3.38
C TRP A 397 8.10 -21.10 -3.35
N ALA A 398 7.22 -20.22 -3.83
CA ALA A 398 5.77 -20.44 -3.75
C ALA A 398 5.00 -19.61 -4.78
N ASP A 399 3.77 -20.02 -5.08
CA ASP A 399 2.83 -19.26 -5.89
C ASP A 399 2.52 -17.90 -5.24
N GLY A 400 2.17 -16.92 -6.08
CA GLY A 400 1.61 -15.66 -5.63
C GLY A 400 0.31 -15.87 -4.85
N LEU A 401 0.06 -15.00 -3.87
CA LEU A 401 -1.19 -15.02 -3.11
C LEU A 401 -2.29 -14.32 -3.92
N GLN A 402 -3.49 -14.88 -3.89
CA GLN A 402 -4.70 -14.29 -4.45
C GLN A 402 -5.57 -13.67 -3.36
N GLY A 403 -6.30 -12.61 -3.70
CA GLY A 403 -7.19 -11.93 -2.77
C GLY A 403 -6.47 -11.33 -1.56
N ASN A 404 -5.20 -10.94 -1.73
CA ASN A 404 -4.39 -10.38 -0.67
C ASN A 404 -3.89 -8.99 -1.05
N ALA A 405 -3.89 -8.07 -0.10
CA ALA A 405 -3.44 -6.71 -0.34
C ALA A 405 -1.98 -6.66 -0.81
N ASN A 406 -1.62 -5.61 -1.56
CA ASN A 406 -0.24 -5.32 -1.91
C ASN A 406 0.66 -5.32 -0.66
N LEU A 407 1.91 -5.74 -0.80
CA LEU A 407 2.88 -5.85 0.30
C LEU A 407 3.10 -4.54 1.07
N CYS A 408 2.82 -3.39 0.45
CA CYS A 408 2.89 -2.07 1.09
C CYS A 408 1.61 -1.71 1.87
N ALA A 409 0.51 -2.47 1.71
CA ALA A 409 -0.81 -2.07 2.18
C ALA A 409 -1.27 -2.78 3.47
N ASN A 410 -1.29 -4.08 3.55
CA ASN A 410 -1.92 -4.83 4.64
C ASN A 410 -3.40 -4.44 4.90
N LEU A 411 -4.11 -4.11 3.83
CA LEU A 411 -5.53 -3.75 3.85
C LEU A 411 -6.42 -4.98 3.77
N SER A 412 -7.65 -4.85 4.26
CA SER A 412 -8.75 -5.79 4.05
C SER A 412 -9.82 -5.16 3.15
N SER A 413 -10.64 -5.97 2.51
CA SER A 413 -11.84 -5.52 1.79
C SER A 413 -13.06 -5.61 2.69
N THR A 414 -13.95 -4.61 2.61
CA THR A 414 -15.25 -4.66 3.29
C THR A 414 -16.08 -5.83 2.75
N SER A 415 -16.75 -6.58 3.62
CA SER A 415 -17.60 -7.71 3.21
C SER A 415 -18.78 -7.25 2.34
N VAL A 416 -19.29 -8.16 1.50
CA VAL A 416 -20.44 -7.89 0.63
C VAL A 416 -21.66 -7.48 1.46
N GLU A 417 -21.91 -8.17 2.56
CA GLU A 417 -23.06 -7.95 3.43
C GLU A 417 -23.02 -6.54 4.05
N VAL A 418 -21.89 -6.12 4.58
CA VAL A 418 -21.72 -4.76 5.14
C VAL A 418 -21.89 -3.71 4.05
N THR A 419 -21.28 -3.94 2.87
CA THR A 419 -21.41 -3.03 1.73
C THR A 419 -22.87 -2.85 1.32
N GLU A 420 -23.64 -3.92 1.19
CA GLU A 420 -25.05 -3.87 0.76
C GLU A 420 -26.00 -3.31 1.82
N VAL A 421 -25.63 -3.39 3.11
CA VAL A 421 -26.40 -2.81 4.21
C VAL A 421 -26.14 -1.32 4.38
N GLU A 422 -24.87 -0.90 4.28
CA GLU A 422 -24.48 0.47 4.56
C GLU A 422 -24.55 1.39 3.33
N GLN A 423 -24.48 0.83 2.11
CA GLN A 423 -24.37 1.58 0.89
C GLN A 423 -25.47 1.24 -0.11
N PRO A 424 -25.88 2.18 -0.99
CA PRO A 424 -26.89 1.93 -2.01
C PRO A 424 -26.31 1.12 -3.19
N LEU A 425 -25.65 0.02 -2.89
CA LEU A 425 -25.01 -0.88 -3.83
C LEU A 425 -25.56 -2.29 -3.69
N GLN A 426 -25.52 -3.04 -4.79
CA GLN A 426 -25.68 -4.49 -4.81
C GLN A 426 -24.49 -5.11 -5.49
N ILE A 427 -23.88 -6.11 -4.88
CA ILE A 427 -22.76 -6.85 -5.44
C ILE A 427 -23.30 -8.07 -6.18
N LEU A 428 -23.20 -8.06 -7.51
CA LEU A 428 -23.72 -9.13 -8.37
C LEU A 428 -22.74 -10.28 -8.55
N ARG A 429 -21.43 -9.98 -8.52
CA ARG A 429 -20.33 -10.95 -8.66
C ARG A 429 -19.18 -10.55 -7.75
N TYR A 430 -18.52 -11.54 -7.18
CA TYR A 430 -17.23 -11.42 -6.50
C TYR A 430 -16.53 -12.76 -6.61
N GLU A 431 -15.65 -12.89 -7.57
CA GLU A 431 -15.04 -14.17 -7.95
C GLU A 431 -13.63 -13.98 -8.50
N PHE A 432 -12.79 -15.02 -8.47
CA PHE A 432 -11.50 -15.00 -9.13
C PHE A 432 -11.67 -15.11 -10.66
N VAL A 433 -10.70 -14.57 -11.40
CA VAL A 433 -10.71 -14.60 -12.86
C VAL A 433 -9.74 -15.68 -13.34
N PRO A 434 -10.23 -16.76 -13.98
CA PRO A 434 -9.39 -17.79 -14.53
C PRO A 434 -8.42 -17.28 -15.61
N ASP A 435 -7.27 -17.93 -15.76
CA ASP A 435 -6.24 -17.67 -16.78
C ASP A 435 -5.72 -16.23 -16.85
N ALA A 436 -5.91 -15.47 -15.76
CA ALA A 436 -5.51 -14.07 -15.70
C ALA A 436 -4.16 -13.84 -15.01
N MET A 437 -3.67 -14.83 -14.28
CA MET A 437 -2.37 -14.77 -13.61
C MET A 437 -1.23 -15.13 -14.55
N GLY A 438 -0.06 -14.56 -14.34
CA GLY A 438 1.15 -14.92 -15.07
C GLY A 438 1.56 -16.37 -14.79
N ALA A 439 1.75 -17.16 -15.85
CA ALA A 439 2.25 -18.52 -15.74
C ALA A 439 3.71 -18.53 -15.28
N GLY A 440 4.12 -19.53 -14.50
CA GLY A 440 5.48 -19.69 -14.00
C GLY A 440 5.66 -21.03 -13.31
N LYS A 441 6.91 -21.37 -12.98
CA LYS A 441 7.20 -22.46 -12.02
C LYS A 441 6.39 -22.24 -10.75
N TYR A 442 6.34 -20.97 -10.34
CA TYR A 442 5.40 -20.44 -9.35
C TYR A 442 4.57 -19.37 -10.04
N ARG A 443 3.27 -19.64 -10.20
CA ARG A 443 2.37 -18.70 -10.86
C ARG A 443 2.12 -17.45 -10.04
N GLY A 444 1.71 -16.38 -10.69
CA GLY A 444 1.16 -15.22 -10.02
C GLY A 444 -0.13 -15.55 -9.26
N GLY A 445 -0.55 -14.66 -8.38
CA GLY A 445 -1.86 -14.69 -7.73
C GLY A 445 -2.97 -14.44 -8.73
N ALA A 446 -4.10 -15.12 -8.58
CA ALA A 446 -5.29 -14.89 -9.37
C ALA A 446 -5.94 -13.56 -8.96
N PRO A 447 -6.28 -12.69 -9.93
CA PRO A 447 -7.06 -11.49 -9.68
C PRO A 447 -8.52 -11.84 -9.47
N PHE A 448 -9.25 -10.94 -8.85
CA PHE A 448 -10.70 -11.08 -8.80
C PHE A 448 -11.41 -10.02 -9.66
N ARG A 449 -12.70 -10.25 -9.91
CA ARG A 449 -13.63 -9.25 -10.43
C ARG A 449 -14.78 -9.04 -9.47
N ARG A 450 -15.31 -7.82 -9.46
CA ARG A 450 -16.49 -7.45 -8.70
C ARG A 450 -17.42 -6.61 -9.56
N ASP A 451 -18.71 -6.97 -9.55
CA ASP A 451 -19.77 -6.24 -10.25
C ASP A 451 -20.62 -5.49 -9.23
N TYR A 452 -20.71 -4.19 -9.40
CA TYR A 452 -21.52 -3.29 -8.57
C TYR A 452 -22.74 -2.83 -9.35
N ARG A 453 -23.95 -3.00 -8.79
CA ARG A 453 -25.18 -2.39 -9.30
C ARG A 453 -25.57 -1.24 -8.40
N MET A 454 -25.86 -0.07 -9.01
CA MET A 454 -26.40 1.08 -8.31
C MET A 454 -27.86 0.87 -7.92
N ARG A 455 -28.20 1.17 -6.66
CA ARG A 455 -29.57 1.06 -6.13
C ARG A 455 -30.21 2.40 -5.82
N GLU A 456 -29.45 3.50 -5.82
CA GLU A 456 -29.93 4.86 -5.64
C GLU A 456 -30.11 5.54 -7.01
N ARG A 457 -30.93 6.60 -7.06
CA ARG A 457 -31.24 7.35 -8.28
C ARG A 457 -29.98 7.72 -9.07
N GLU A 458 -28.98 8.29 -8.39
CA GLU A 458 -27.69 8.62 -8.97
C GLU A 458 -26.61 8.85 -7.91
N GLY A 459 -25.36 8.66 -8.31
CA GLY A 459 -24.17 8.99 -7.55
C GLY A 459 -23.00 9.26 -8.48
N THR A 460 -21.88 9.70 -7.92
CA THR A 460 -20.63 9.90 -8.64
C THR A 460 -19.72 8.70 -8.38
N LEU A 461 -19.50 7.91 -9.42
CA LEU A 461 -18.54 6.82 -9.42
C LEU A 461 -17.16 7.35 -9.80
N GLN A 462 -16.17 7.04 -8.99
CA GLN A 462 -14.77 7.34 -9.23
C GLN A 462 -13.98 6.05 -9.19
N VAL A 463 -13.20 5.83 -10.21
CA VAL A 463 -12.33 4.65 -10.31
C VAL A 463 -10.90 5.12 -10.51
N ARG A 464 -10.01 4.58 -9.73
CA ARG A 464 -8.57 4.73 -9.88
C ARG A 464 -7.95 3.35 -9.99
N ASN A 465 -7.55 3.01 -11.19
CA ASN A 465 -6.97 1.74 -11.58
C ASN A 465 -5.73 2.00 -12.43
N ASP A 466 -4.86 1.02 -12.49
CA ASP A 466 -3.69 1.03 -13.35
C ASP A 466 -3.45 -0.39 -13.88
N ARG A 467 -2.38 -0.66 -14.61
CA ARG A 467 -2.15 -1.94 -15.29
C ARG A 467 -3.21 -2.27 -16.35
N CYS A 468 -3.85 -1.26 -16.94
CA CYS A 468 -4.73 -1.47 -18.09
C CYS A 468 -3.94 -1.62 -19.41
N ASN A 469 -2.76 -1.00 -19.49
CA ASN A 469 -1.88 -0.99 -20.67
C ASN A 469 -0.55 -1.71 -20.42
N PHE A 470 0.02 -1.60 -19.21
CA PHE A 470 1.28 -2.24 -18.84
C PHE A 470 1.04 -3.47 -17.99
N HIS A 471 1.43 -4.64 -18.48
CA HIS A 471 1.28 -5.90 -17.77
C HIS A 471 2.10 -5.93 -16.46
N PRO A 472 1.58 -6.57 -15.40
CA PRO A 472 2.43 -7.01 -14.29
C PRO A 472 3.50 -7.98 -14.79
N TYR A 473 4.76 -7.59 -14.71
CA TYR A 473 5.87 -8.34 -15.27
C TYR A 473 6.10 -9.70 -14.57
N GLY A 474 6.51 -10.70 -15.37
CA GLY A 474 7.06 -11.96 -14.87
C GLY A 474 8.57 -11.87 -14.68
N LEU A 475 9.15 -12.75 -13.85
CA LEU A 475 10.57 -12.83 -13.56
C LEU A 475 11.14 -14.22 -13.88
N PHE A 476 12.41 -14.25 -14.34
CA PHE A 476 13.19 -15.48 -14.55
C PHE A 476 12.52 -16.51 -15.47
N GLY A 477 11.86 -16.05 -16.52
CA GLY A 477 11.11 -16.89 -17.47
C GLY A 477 9.65 -17.07 -17.11
N GLY A 478 9.18 -16.53 -16.00
CA GLY A 478 7.75 -16.40 -15.68
C GLY A 478 7.08 -15.41 -16.63
N LYS A 479 5.79 -15.63 -16.90
CA LYS A 479 4.98 -14.84 -17.82
C LYS A 479 4.32 -13.66 -17.11
N PRO A 480 3.99 -12.57 -17.83
CA PRO A 480 3.24 -11.46 -17.27
C PRO A 480 1.81 -11.87 -16.90
N GLY A 481 1.23 -11.14 -15.95
CA GLY A 481 -0.19 -11.24 -15.65
C GLY A 481 -1.04 -10.50 -16.70
N ARG A 482 -2.34 -10.80 -16.74
CA ARG A 482 -3.30 -10.11 -17.62
C ARG A 482 -3.54 -8.68 -17.12
N ASN A 483 -3.79 -7.76 -18.04
CA ASN A 483 -4.16 -6.38 -17.75
C ASN A 483 -5.52 -6.27 -17.04
N ALA A 484 -5.68 -5.21 -16.25
CA ALA A 484 -6.93 -4.81 -15.61
C ALA A 484 -7.95 -4.30 -16.64
N ARG A 485 -9.24 -4.37 -16.31
CA ARG A 485 -10.33 -3.88 -17.15
C ARG A 485 -11.42 -3.23 -16.30
N ASN A 486 -11.93 -2.11 -16.77
CA ASN A 486 -13.10 -1.43 -16.23
C ASN A 486 -14.22 -1.51 -17.25
N ILE A 487 -15.34 -2.12 -16.91
CA ILE A 487 -16.43 -2.38 -17.85
C ILE A 487 -17.72 -1.82 -17.26
N TYR A 488 -18.36 -0.94 -18.02
CA TYR A 488 -19.66 -0.38 -17.70
C TYR A 488 -20.76 -1.19 -18.39
N ASN A 489 -21.84 -1.47 -17.65
CA ASN A 489 -22.95 -2.31 -18.10
C ASN A 489 -22.52 -3.63 -18.76
N PRO A 490 -21.68 -4.45 -18.10
CA PRO A 490 -21.17 -5.70 -18.68
C PRO A 490 -22.29 -6.64 -19.09
N ASP A 491 -22.06 -7.37 -20.19
CA ASP A 491 -22.97 -8.37 -20.73
C ASP A 491 -24.32 -7.76 -21.23
N ARG A 492 -24.36 -6.45 -21.55
CA ARG A 492 -25.52 -5.71 -22.07
C ARG A 492 -25.22 -5.09 -23.44
N ASN A 493 -26.28 -4.63 -24.13
CA ASN A 493 -26.12 -3.96 -25.44
C ASN A 493 -25.39 -2.61 -25.37
N ASP A 494 -25.35 -2.01 -24.19
CA ASP A 494 -24.68 -0.74 -23.87
C ASP A 494 -23.39 -0.96 -23.06
N GLU A 495 -22.77 -2.13 -23.21
CA GLU A 495 -21.47 -2.40 -22.64
C GLU A 495 -20.42 -1.43 -23.18
N GLU A 496 -19.61 -0.85 -22.26
CA GLU A 496 -18.56 0.10 -22.58
C GLU A 496 -17.28 -0.24 -21.81
N LEU A 497 -16.15 -0.35 -22.52
CA LEU A 497 -14.83 -0.45 -21.87
C LEU A 497 -14.37 0.96 -21.48
N LEU A 498 -14.11 1.17 -20.19
CA LEU A 498 -13.69 2.44 -19.64
C LEU A 498 -12.17 2.51 -19.43
N PRO A 499 -11.59 3.73 -19.38
CA PRO A 499 -10.18 3.91 -19.06
C PRO A 499 -9.85 3.47 -17.62
N GLY A 500 -8.55 3.43 -17.28
CA GLY A 500 -8.09 3.06 -15.94
C GLY A 500 -8.56 4.02 -14.85
N LYS A 501 -8.63 5.30 -15.17
CA LYS A 501 -8.93 6.37 -14.23
C LYS A 501 -10.06 7.23 -14.79
N PHE A 502 -11.14 7.40 -14.02
CA PHE A 502 -12.26 8.22 -14.47
C PHE A 502 -13.18 8.63 -13.32
N THR A 503 -13.96 9.68 -13.56
CA THR A 503 -15.09 10.12 -12.74
C THR A 503 -16.35 10.16 -13.63
N ARG A 504 -17.44 9.50 -13.19
CA ARG A 504 -18.66 9.35 -13.99
C ARG A 504 -19.90 9.38 -13.10
N THR A 505 -21.02 9.90 -13.63
CA THR A 505 -22.33 9.69 -13.01
C THR A 505 -22.74 8.23 -13.14
N PHE A 506 -23.18 7.63 -12.04
CA PHE A 506 -23.62 6.23 -11.94
C PHE A 506 -25.07 6.22 -11.47
N ARG A 507 -25.98 5.66 -12.26
CA ARG A 507 -27.43 5.74 -12.08
C ARG A 507 -28.02 4.41 -11.65
N GLU A 508 -29.23 4.47 -11.09
CA GLU A 508 -29.99 3.30 -10.66
C GLU A 508 -30.06 2.23 -11.76
N GLY A 509 -29.77 1.00 -11.40
CA GLY A 509 -29.79 -0.17 -12.29
C GLY A 509 -28.56 -0.34 -13.19
N GLU A 510 -27.70 0.67 -13.33
CA GLU A 510 -26.43 0.57 -14.03
C GLU A 510 -25.47 -0.36 -13.26
N VAL A 511 -24.56 -1.02 -14.00
CA VAL A 511 -23.60 -1.95 -13.43
C VAL A 511 -22.18 -1.52 -13.81
N PHE A 512 -21.30 -1.51 -12.84
CA PHE A 512 -19.87 -1.35 -13.06
C PHE A 512 -19.16 -2.64 -12.68
N ARG A 513 -18.40 -3.23 -13.64
CA ARG A 513 -17.50 -4.37 -13.41
C ARG A 513 -16.08 -3.89 -13.34
N TYR A 514 -15.42 -4.24 -12.26
CA TYR A 514 -14.00 -4.12 -12.11
C TYR A 514 -13.34 -5.51 -12.20
N GLU A 515 -12.41 -5.69 -13.16
CA GLU A 515 -11.52 -6.86 -13.24
C GLU A 515 -10.09 -6.41 -12.95
N MET A 516 -9.50 -6.96 -11.91
CA MET A 516 -8.12 -6.64 -11.52
C MET A 516 -7.11 -7.20 -12.52
N ALA A 517 -5.92 -6.61 -12.56
CA ALA A 517 -4.78 -7.23 -13.23
C ALA A 517 -4.36 -8.51 -12.51
N GLY A 518 -3.95 -9.51 -13.27
CA GLY A 518 -3.28 -10.69 -12.72
C GLY A 518 -1.86 -10.35 -12.29
N ALA A 519 -1.31 -11.05 -11.31
CA ALA A 519 0.08 -10.86 -10.93
C ALA A 519 1.04 -11.67 -11.82
N GLY A 520 2.31 -11.23 -11.94
CA GLY A 520 3.34 -11.89 -12.75
C GLY A 520 3.78 -13.25 -12.21
N GLY A 521 4.18 -14.17 -13.07
CA GLY A 521 4.76 -15.47 -12.71
C GLY A 521 6.26 -15.39 -12.41
N TRP A 522 6.77 -16.39 -11.69
CA TRP A 522 8.18 -16.54 -11.39
C TRP A 522 8.72 -17.88 -11.88
N GLY A 523 9.82 -17.86 -12.64
CA GLY A 523 10.44 -19.06 -13.19
C GLY A 523 9.67 -19.67 -14.37
N ASP A 524 10.33 -20.56 -15.12
CA ASP A 524 9.74 -21.18 -16.32
C ASP A 524 8.47 -21.98 -15.98
N PRO A 525 7.31 -21.70 -16.59
CA PRO A 525 6.08 -22.45 -16.38
C PRO A 525 6.21 -23.94 -16.75
N LEU A 526 7.11 -24.32 -17.66
CA LEU A 526 7.35 -25.73 -18.01
C LEU A 526 8.09 -26.50 -16.88
N ASP A 527 8.60 -25.80 -15.86
CA ASP A 527 9.20 -26.41 -14.66
C ASP A 527 8.18 -26.55 -13.51
N ARG A 528 6.94 -26.09 -13.69
CA ARG A 528 5.89 -26.26 -12.68
C ARG A 528 5.52 -27.73 -12.50
N ASP A 529 5.42 -28.18 -11.26
CA ASP A 529 4.95 -29.53 -10.94
C ASP A 529 3.56 -29.80 -11.60
N PRO A 530 3.43 -30.84 -12.45
CA PRO A 530 2.17 -31.16 -13.09
C PRO A 530 1.01 -31.41 -12.12
N ALA A 531 1.29 -31.90 -10.91
CA ALA A 531 0.26 -32.10 -9.90
C ALA A 531 -0.30 -30.75 -9.38
N ARG A 532 0.53 -29.70 -9.30
CA ARG A 532 0.09 -28.35 -8.97
C ARG A 532 -0.76 -27.73 -10.08
N VAL A 533 -0.42 -27.99 -11.37
CA VAL A 533 -1.26 -27.54 -12.50
C VAL A 533 -2.62 -28.24 -12.47
N LEU A 534 -2.67 -29.55 -12.22
CA LEU A 534 -3.93 -30.27 -12.02
C LEU A 534 -4.76 -29.70 -10.86
N HIS A 535 -4.11 -29.34 -9.75
CA HIS A 535 -4.76 -28.69 -8.61
C HIS A 535 -5.36 -27.33 -9.02
N ASP A 536 -4.62 -26.51 -9.78
CA ASP A 536 -5.10 -25.21 -10.25
C ASP A 536 -6.29 -25.37 -11.20
N VAL A 537 -6.30 -26.40 -12.08
CA VAL A 537 -7.43 -26.68 -12.98
C VAL A 537 -8.65 -27.14 -12.18
N ARG A 538 -8.48 -27.97 -11.14
CA ARG A 538 -9.59 -28.40 -10.28
C ARG A 538 -10.24 -27.24 -9.50
N ASN A 539 -9.46 -26.21 -9.19
CA ASN A 539 -9.93 -25.03 -8.48
C ASN A 539 -10.29 -23.87 -9.42
N GLU A 540 -10.37 -24.14 -10.72
CA GLU A 540 -10.81 -23.17 -11.75
C GLU A 540 -9.91 -21.90 -11.83
N TYR A 541 -8.67 -21.98 -11.34
CA TYR A 541 -7.69 -20.92 -11.54
C TYR A 541 -7.11 -20.95 -12.95
N VAL A 542 -6.88 -22.16 -13.49
CA VAL A 542 -6.29 -22.41 -14.81
C VAL A 542 -7.24 -23.29 -15.60
N SER A 543 -7.51 -22.93 -16.87
CA SER A 543 -8.29 -23.78 -17.78
C SER A 543 -7.48 -24.99 -18.24
N PRO A 544 -8.11 -26.08 -18.67
CA PRO A 544 -7.41 -27.20 -19.30
C PRO A 544 -6.58 -26.78 -20.52
N GLU A 545 -7.06 -25.79 -21.27
CA GLU A 545 -6.40 -25.22 -22.45
C GLU A 545 -5.11 -24.48 -22.03
N ALA A 546 -5.16 -23.64 -21.01
CA ALA A 546 -3.99 -22.95 -20.46
C ALA A 546 -3.02 -23.93 -19.79
N ALA A 547 -3.51 -24.97 -19.11
CA ALA A 547 -2.66 -26.03 -18.56
C ALA A 547 -1.83 -26.70 -19.66
N ARG A 548 -2.43 -26.93 -20.82
CA ARG A 548 -1.74 -27.52 -21.96
C ARG A 548 -0.80 -26.52 -22.66
N GLY A 549 -1.29 -25.30 -22.93
CA GLY A 549 -0.57 -24.29 -23.72
C GLY A 549 0.58 -23.63 -22.96
N GLU A 550 0.33 -23.18 -21.73
CA GLU A 550 1.29 -22.43 -20.93
C GLU A 550 2.24 -23.35 -20.13
N TYR A 551 1.70 -24.42 -19.54
CA TYR A 551 2.43 -25.29 -18.63
C TYR A 551 2.88 -26.61 -19.26
N GLY A 552 2.41 -26.90 -20.48
CA GLY A 552 2.71 -28.16 -21.17
C GLY A 552 2.20 -29.39 -20.43
N VAL A 553 1.08 -29.29 -19.70
CA VAL A 553 0.51 -30.37 -18.90
C VAL A 553 -0.75 -30.93 -19.57
N VAL A 554 -0.75 -32.22 -19.83
CA VAL A 554 -1.89 -32.95 -20.41
C VAL A 554 -2.72 -33.56 -19.28
N ILE A 555 -3.96 -33.10 -19.15
CA ILE A 555 -4.88 -33.52 -18.08
C ILE A 555 -6.04 -34.30 -18.66
N ASP A 556 -6.31 -35.50 -18.16
CA ASP A 556 -7.57 -36.19 -18.36
C ASP A 556 -8.61 -35.65 -17.38
N ILE A 557 -9.47 -34.74 -17.85
CA ILE A 557 -10.52 -34.08 -17.05
C ILE A 557 -11.64 -35.04 -16.62
N ARG A 558 -11.80 -36.22 -17.24
CA ARG A 558 -12.79 -37.21 -16.83
C ARG A 558 -12.37 -37.92 -15.56
N ASN A 559 -11.08 -38.29 -15.48
CA ASN A 559 -10.51 -39.00 -14.36
C ASN A 559 -9.74 -38.09 -13.40
N TRP A 560 -9.58 -36.81 -13.75
CA TRP A 560 -8.80 -35.84 -12.97
C TRP A 560 -7.38 -36.31 -12.70
N THR A 561 -6.70 -36.81 -13.74
CA THR A 561 -5.32 -37.29 -13.69
C THR A 561 -4.45 -36.60 -14.72
N VAL A 562 -3.16 -36.50 -14.43
CA VAL A 562 -2.15 -36.04 -15.39
C VAL A 562 -1.67 -37.23 -16.23
N ASP A 563 -1.68 -37.07 -17.55
CA ASP A 563 -0.98 -37.98 -18.46
C ASP A 563 0.52 -37.61 -18.47
N ILE A 564 1.32 -38.29 -17.65
CA ILE A 564 2.74 -38.00 -17.48
C ILE A 564 3.52 -38.17 -18.78
N PRO A 565 3.42 -39.31 -19.56
CA PRO A 565 4.14 -39.47 -20.83
C PRO A 565 3.81 -38.38 -21.84
N ALA A 566 2.53 -38.05 -22.00
CA ALA A 566 2.11 -37.00 -22.93
C ALA A 566 2.57 -35.61 -22.48
N THR A 567 2.61 -35.35 -21.16
CA THR A 567 3.14 -34.12 -20.57
C THR A 567 4.63 -33.96 -20.85
N GLU A 568 5.45 -34.99 -20.63
CA GLU A 568 6.89 -34.96 -20.89
C GLU A 568 7.21 -34.74 -22.38
N CYS A 569 6.48 -35.40 -23.27
CA CYS A 569 6.60 -35.20 -24.71
C CYS A 569 6.26 -33.75 -25.09
N LEU A 570 5.09 -33.25 -24.67
CA LEU A 570 4.65 -31.89 -24.96
C LEU A 570 5.61 -30.83 -24.42
N ARG A 571 6.11 -30.98 -23.20
CA ARG A 571 7.11 -30.07 -22.63
C ARG A 571 8.42 -30.05 -23.40
N THR A 572 8.84 -31.21 -23.92
CA THR A 572 10.04 -31.31 -24.76
C THR A 572 9.84 -30.53 -26.06
N ASP A 573 8.70 -30.72 -26.73
CA ASP A 573 8.36 -30.01 -27.96
C ASP A 573 8.27 -28.48 -27.73
N LEU A 574 7.60 -28.06 -26.68
CA LEU A 574 7.48 -26.65 -26.31
C LEU A 574 8.85 -26.01 -26.00
N ARG A 575 9.74 -26.70 -25.29
CA ARG A 575 11.11 -26.21 -25.05
C ARG A 575 11.93 -26.08 -26.34
N GLN A 576 11.77 -27.00 -27.28
CA GLN A 576 12.45 -26.94 -28.58
C GLN A 576 11.90 -25.81 -29.48
N ALA A 577 10.62 -25.52 -29.37
CA ALA A 577 9.96 -24.46 -30.15
C ALA A 577 10.26 -23.05 -29.63
N ARG A 578 10.71 -22.91 -28.40
CA ARG A 578 11.02 -21.62 -27.79
C ARG A 578 12.25 -20.97 -28.44
N SER A 579 12.12 -19.69 -28.74
CA SER A 579 13.25 -18.86 -29.14
C SER A 579 14.14 -18.51 -27.94
N ARG A 580 15.40 -18.06 -28.19
CA ARG A 580 16.27 -17.53 -27.12
C ARG A 580 15.68 -16.32 -26.40
N HIS A 581 14.64 -15.68 -26.94
CA HIS A 581 13.93 -14.56 -26.35
C HIS A 581 13.03 -14.96 -25.16
N ASP A 582 12.68 -16.25 -25.04
CA ASP A 582 11.77 -16.73 -23.98
C ASP A 582 12.45 -16.90 -22.60
N ALA A 583 13.77 -16.72 -22.50
CA ALA A 583 14.53 -16.81 -21.27
C ALA A 583 14.90 -15.41 -20.69
N ARG A 584 14.04 -14.42 -20.89
CA ARG A 584 14.30 -13.05 -20.39
C ARG A 584 14.30 -13.02 -18.87
N PHE A 585 15.14 -12.14 -18.30
CA PHE A 585 15.14 -11.83 -16.87
C PHE A 585 13.78 -11.27 -16.44
N VAL A 586 13.21 -10.36 -17.25
CA VAL A 586 11.89 -9.75 -17.06
C VAL A 586 11.06 -9.91 -18.32
N ASP A 587 9.80 -10.30 -18.15
CA ASP A 587 8.82 -10.38 -19.23
C ASP A 587 7.65 -9.43 -18.94
N TRP A 588 7.53 -8.33 -19.71
CA TRP A 588 6.43 -7.37 -19.64
C TRP A 588 5.29 -7.69 -20.61
N GLY A 589 5.34 -8.81 -21.35
CA GLY A 589 4.42 -9.08 -22.44
C GLY A 589 4.67 -8.18 -23.65
N GLU A 590 3.61 -7.90 -24.40
CA GLU A 590 3.67 -6.97 -25.53
C GLU A 590 3.69 -5.53 -25.01
N LEU A 591 4.85 -4.88 -25.12
CA LEU A 591 4.98 -3.43 -24.89
C LEU A 591 4.62 -2.69 -26.18
N SER A 592 3.96 -1.53 -26.07
CA SER A 592 3.77 -0.66 -27.24
C SER A 592 5.11 -0.28 -27.85
N ASP A 593 5.21 -0.29 -29.19
CA ASP A 593 6.48 -0.14 -29.96
C ASP A 593 7.37 1.05 -29.55
N GLY A 594 6.82 2.11 -28.94
CA GLY A 594 7.58 3.27 -28.47
C GLY A 594 8.31 3.08 -27.13
N ILE A 595 7.96 2.04 -26.35
CA ILE A 595 8.52 1.78 -25.02
C ILE A 595 9.52 0.63 -25.07
N ALA A 596 9.33 -0.32 -26.01
CA ALA A 596 10.25 -1.43 -26.23
C ALA A 596 11.69 -0.95 -26.50
N ALA A 597 11.85 0.18 -27.15
CA ALA A 597 13.16 0.77 -27.49
C ALA A 597 13.90 1.42 -26.29
N SER A 598 13.21 1.68 -25.17
CA SER A 598 13.82 2.25 -23.96
C SER A 598 14.10 1.22 -22.86
N ALA A 599 13.61 -0.01 -23.02
CA ALA A 599 13.74 -1.09 -22.03
C ALA A 599 14.89 -2.08 -22.34
N GLU A 600 15.50 -1.99 -23.53
CA GLU A 600 16.74 -2.68 -23.93
C GLU A 600 17.99 -1.86 -23.54
#